data_b5b83b1a65964382086e98216b525d10
#
_entry.id   b5b83b1a65964382086e98216b525d10
#
_cell.length_a   1.000
_cell.length_b   1.000
_cell.length_c   1.000
_cell.angle_alpha   90.00
_cell.angle_beta   90.00
_cell.angle_gamma   90.00
#
_symmetry.space_group_name_H-M   'P 1'
#
loop_
_entity.id
_entity.type
_entity.pdbx_description
1 polymer ?
#
loop_
_entity_poly.entity_id
_entity_poly.type
_entity_poly.pdbx_seq_one_letter_code
_entity_poly.pdbx_strand_id
1 'polypeptide(L)'
;MPHSNIARIGIVTVSDRASRGEYEDRGGPAIQDYLSEVLTSDWLPVARVIPDELQTITKTLKELCDQEQCCLVVTTGGTGPAKRDITPEATLAVSEKEMPGFGELMRKVSLEKVPTALLSRQTAVIRGGTLIINLPGQPRAIQECMDAVFPAVPYCIDLLEGPFLETDEARLKAFRPKKK
;
A
#
# COMPACT_ATOMS: atom_id res chain seq x y z
N MET A 1 -24.72 -12.03 14.56
CA MET A 1 -24.74 -11.31 13.27
C MET A 1 -23.42 -11.58 12.58
N PRO A 2 -23.39 -12.14 11.40
CA PRO A 2 -22.14 -12.18 10.68
C PRO A 2 -21.77 -10.73 10.38
N HIS A 3 -20.66 -10.26 10.92
CA HIS A 3 -20.05 -9.02 10.50
C HIS A 3 -19.84 -9.14 8.99
N SER A 4 -20.41 -8.21 8.23
CA SER A 4 -20.14 -8.13 6.80
C SER A 4 -18.64 -8.02 6.64
N ASN A 5 -18.00 -9.06 6.14
CA ASN A 5 -16.54 -9.15 6.04
C ASN A 5 -16.04 -8.37 4.79
N ILE A 6 -16.58 -7.15 4.62
CA ILE A 6 -16.17 -6.25 3.55
C ILE A 6 -14.77 -5.75 3.86
N ALA A 7 -13.86 -5.95 2.92
CA ALA A 7 -12.48 -5.51 3.06
C ALA A 7 -12.40 -3.98 3.14
N ARG A 8 -11.74 -3.45 4.16
CA ARG A 8 -11.43 -2.04 4.29
C ARG A 8 -9.97 -1.86 3.88
N ILE A 9 -9.74 -0.97 2.94
CA ILE A 9 -8.39 -0.72 2.40
C ILE A 9 -8.04 0.75 2.59
N GLY A 10 -7.00 1.00 3.38
CA GLY A 10 -6.47 2.32 3.61
C GLY A 10 -5.66 2.81 2.41
N ILE A 11 -5.90 4.04 1.99
CA ILE A 11 -5.16 4.69 0.90
C ILE A 11 -4.62 6.01 1.44
N VAL A 12 -3.29 6.11 1.54
CA VAL A 12 -2.65 7.26 2.17
C VAL A 12 -1.73 7.97 1.19
N THR A 13 -2.06 9.20 0.87
CA THR A 13 -1.17 10.09 0.13
C THR A 13 -0.34 10.90 1.11
N VAL A 14 0.97 10.72 1.05
CA VAL A 14 1.94 11.45 1.86
C VAL A 14 2.56 12.55 1.01
N SER A 15 2.15 13.78 1.22
CA SER A 15 2.62 14.93 0.44
C SER A 15 2.31 16.23 1.16
N ASP A 16 3.33 17.01 1.50
CA ASP A 16 3.18 18.35 2.06
C ASP A 16 2.32 19.24 1.17
N ARG A 17 2.59 19.23 -0.13
CA ARG A 17 1.91 20.09 -1.11
C ARG A 17 0.45 19.70 -1.31
N ALA A 18 0.17 18.41 -1.43
CA ALA A 18 -1.20 17.92 -1.57
C ALA A 18 -2.00 18.17 -0.28
N SER A 19 -1.40 17.99 0.90
CA SER A 19 -2.06 18.20 2.19
C SER A 19 -2.45 19.68 2.42
N ARG A 20 -1.71 20.62 1.80
CA ARG A 20 -2.03 22.07 1.85
C ARG A 20 -2.92 22.55 0.70
N GLY A 21 -3.33 21.66 -0.19
CA GLY A 21 -4.12 22.02 -1.37
C GLY A 21 -3.34 22.76 -2.47
N GLU A 22 -2.01 22.78 -2.40
CA GLU A 22 -1.13 23.42 -3.39
C GLU A 22 -0.92 22.56 -4.64
N TYR A 23 -1.24 21.29 -4.54
CA TYR A 23 -1.06 20.29 -5.58
C TYR A 23 -2.22 19.30 -5.55
N GLU A 24 -2.73 18.94 -6.73
CA GLU A 24 -3.76 17.93 -6.84
C GLU A 24 -3.21 16.54 -6.50
N ASP A 25 -3.85 15.85 -5.55
CA ASP A 25 -3.54 14.46 -5.25
C ASP A 25 -3.93 13.57 -6.44
N ARG A 26 -2.94 12.98 -7.09
CA ARG A 26 -3.12 12.01 -8.17
C ARG A 26 -2.78 10.58 -7.74
N GLY A 27 -1.98 10.45 -6.69
CA GLY A 27 -1.53 9.15 -6.19
C GLY A 27 -2.66 8.36 -5.53
N GLY A 28 -3.40 8.98 -4.62
CA GLY A 28 -4.53 8.35 -3.96
C GLY A 28 -5.58 7.83 -4.93
N PRO A 29 -6.10 8.67 -5.84
CA PRO A 29 -7.01 8.24 -6.90
C PRO A 29 -6.44 7.14 -7.79
N ALA A 30 -5.15 7.18 -8.13
CA ALA A 30 -4.51 6.13 -8.93
C ALA A 30 -4.50 4.76 -8.22
N ILE A 31 -4.28 4.74 -6.90
CA ILE A 31 -4.38 3.52 -6.10
C ILE A 31 -5.81 3.02 -6.08
N GLN A 32 -6.78 3.90 -5.84
CA GLN A 32 -8.19 3.53 -5.79
C GLN A 32 -8.67 2.96 -7.13
N ASP A 33 -8.30 3.58 -8.24
CA ASP A 33 -8.63 3.11 -9.60
C ASP A 33 -8.02 1.74 -9.86
N TYR A 34 -6.75 1.54 -9.46
CA TYR A 34 -6.08 0.25 -9.58
C TYR A 34 -6.81 -0.86 -8.82
N LEU A 35 -7.16 -0.60 -7.56
CA LEU A 35 -7.87 -1.59 -6.74
C LEU A 35 -9.26 -1.90 -7.29
N SER A 36 -9.97 -0.90 -7.80
CA SER A 36 -11.28 -1.07 -8.44
C SER A 36 -11.21 -1.88 -9.73
N GLU A 37 -10.11 -1.76 -10.47
CA GLU A 37 -9.86 -2.53 -11.69
C GLU A 37 -9.51 -4.01 -11.38
N VAL A 38 -8.73 -4.23 -10.33
CA VAL A 38 -8.16 -5.54 -10.02
C VAL A 38 -9.04 -6.40 -9.14
N LEU A 39 -9.74 -5.81 -8.16
CA LEU A 39 -10.56 -6.55 -7.20
C LEU A 39 -11.98 -6.75 -7.72
N THR A 40 -12.46 -8.00 -7.61
CA THR A 40 -13.85 -8.37 -7.89
C THR A 40 -14.68 -8.56 -6.63
N SER A 41 -14.06 -8.80 -5.47
CA SER A 41 -14.72 -8.85 -4.17
C SER A 41 -15.01 -7.45 -3.63
N ASP A 42 -16.03 -7.32 -2.80
CA ASP A 42 -16.42 -6.03 -2.21
C ASP A 42 -15.34 -5.46 -1.29
N TRP A 43 -15.09 -4.17 -1.40
CA TRP A 43 -14.16 -3.44 -0.56
C TRP A 43 -14.56 -1.98 -0.38
N LEU A 44 -14.06 -1.35 0.68
CA LEU A 44 -14.31 0.05 0.99
C LEU A 44 -12.97 0.80 1.12
N PRO A 45 -12.80 1.95 0.43
CA PRO A 45 -11.64 2.79 0.61
C PRO A 45 -11.72 3.58 1.92
N VAL A 46 -10.59 3.71 2.61
CA VAL A 46 -10.40 4.64 3.73
C VAL A 46 -9.23 5.54 3.38
N ALA A 47 -9.55 6.68 2.73
CA ALA A 47 -8.55 7.57 2.15
C ALA A 47 -8.10 8.65 3.13
N ARG A 48 -6.81 9.01 3.07
CA ARG A 48 -6.18 10.11 3.82
C ARG A 48 -5.17 10.82 2.94
N VAL A 49 -5.08 12.13 3.08
CA VAL A 49 -4.02 12.96 2.49
C VAL A 49 -3.34 13.69 3.64
N ILE A 50 -2.05 13.44 3.84
CA ILE A 50 -1.31 13.89 5.00
C ILE A 50 0.05 14.49 4.62
N PRO A 51 0.62 15.38 5.46
CA PRO A 51 1.95 15.92 5.23
C PRO A 51 3.06 14.89 5.49
N ASP A 52 4.26 15.19 4.97
CA ASP A 52 5.50 14.41 5.18
C ASP A 52 6.06 14.65 6.60
N GLU A 53 5.32 14.23 7.60
CA GLU A 53 5.68 14.36 9.02
C GLU A 53 5.62 13.01 9.72
N LEU A 54 6.71 12.63 10.39
CA LEU A 54 6.86 11.31 11.01
C LEU A 54 5.70 10.98 11.96
N GLN A 55 5.34 11.90 12.86
CA GLN A 55 4.28 11.68 13.83
C GLN A 55 2.90 11.56 13.18
N THR A 56 2.64 12.36 12.17
CA THR A 56 1.36 12.32 11.43
C THR A 56 1.24 11.01 10.65
N ILE A 57 2.29 10.58 9.98
CA ILE A 57 2.27 9.30 9.24
C ILE A 57 2.10 8.13 10.19
N THR A 58 2.89 8.05 11.26
CA THR A 58 2.78 6.94 12.23
C THR A 58 1.41 6.89 12.89
N LYS A 59 0.85 8.03 13.28
CA LYS A 59 -0.50 8.11 13.84
C LYS A 59 -1.55 7.61 12.86
N THR A 60 -1.50 8.09 11.61
CA THR A 60 -2.44 7.69 10.56
C THR A 60 -2.37 6.19 10.28
N LEU A 61 -1.16 5.62 10.16
CA LEU A 61 -1.00 4.19 9.96
C LEU A 61 -1.57 3.36 11.12
N LYS A 62 -1.32 3.78 12.36
CA LYS A 62 -1.91 3.13 13.54
C LYS A 62 -3.43 3.20 13.55
N GLU A 63 -4.02 4.35 13.24
CA GLU A 63 -5.47 4.52 13.17
C GLU A 63 -6.08 3.57 12.12
N LEU A 64 -5.48 3.50 10.93
CA LEU A 64 -5.97 2.64 9.87
C LEU A 64 -5.87 1.15 10.21
N CYS A 65 -4.83 0.74 10.91
CA CYS A 65 -4.63 -0.64 11.33
C CYS A 65 -5.49 -1.01 12.55
N ASP A 66 -5.44 -0.20 13.60
CA ASP A 66 -5.94 -0.56 14.94
C ASP A 66 -7.40 -0.17 15.14
N GLN A 67 -7.85 0.95 14.59
CA GLN A 67 -9.21 1.48 14.76
C GLN A 67 -10.09 1.17 13.54
N GLU A 68 -9.64 1.53 12.34
CA GLU A 68 -10.37 1.28 11.11
C GLU A 68 -10.30 -0.19 10.67
N GLN A 69 -9.38 -0.96 11.24
CA GLN A 69 -9.19 -2.39 10.95
C GLN A 69 -9.07 -2.70 9.46
N CYS A 70 -8.32 -1.88 8.74
CA CYS A 70 -7.99 -2.14 7.36
C CYS A 70 -7.19 -3.44 7.22
N CYS A 71 -7.53 -4.27 6.26
CA CYS A 71 -6.74 -5.47 5.95
C CYS A 71 -5.48 -5.16 5.14
N LEU A 72 -5.53 -4.06 4.41
CA LEU A 72 -4.45 -3.54 3.57
C LEU A 72 -4.40 -2.01 3.72
N VAL A 73 -3.21 -1.47 3.84
CA VAL A 73 -2.95 -0.03 3.74
C VAL A 73 -1.89 0.19 2.67
N VAL A 74 -2.18 1.04 1.72
CA VAL A 74 -1.26 1.40 0.63
C VAL A 74 -0.94 2.88 0.74
N THR A 75 0.33 3.22 0.87
CA THR A 75 0.78 4.60 0.89
C THR A 75 1.42 4.98 -0.44
N THR A 76 1.37 6.24 -0.81
CA THR A 76 2.08 6.80 -1.96
C THR A 76 2.77 8.10 -1.57
N GLY A 77 4.01 8.28 -2.00
CA GLY A 77 4.84 9.43 -1.70
C GLY A 77 5.78 9.25 -0.52
N GLY A 78 6.74 10.14 -0.40
CA GLY A 78 7.70 10.20 0.70
C GLY A 78 8.70 9.04 0.78
N THR A 79 8.99 8.37 -0.34
CA THR A 79 9.84 7.16 -0.37
C THR A 79 11.25 7.37 -0.91
N GLY A 80 11.61 8.58 -1.34
CA GLY A 80 12.93 8.89 -1.86
C GLY A 80 13.97 9.24 -0.78
N PRO A 81 15.14 9.74 -1.17
CA PRO A 81 16.23 10.10 -0.25
C PRO A 81 16.20 11.56 0.21
N ALA A 82 15.20 12.35 -0.18
CA ALA A 82 15.11 13.74 0.25
C ALA A 82 14.85 13.85 1.77
N LYS A 83 15.20 14.99 2.34
CA LYS A 83 15.07 15.22 3.79
C LYS A 83 13.66 14.97 4.34
N ARG A 84 12.65 15.37 3.56
CA ARG A 84 11.25 15.22 3.94
C ARG A 84 10.67 13.85 3.61
N ASP A 85 11.41 12.99 2.88
CA ASP A 85 10.97 11.64 2.55
C ASP A 85 11.21 10.71 3.73
N ILE A 86 10.18 10.44 4.51
CA ILE A 86 10.24 9.68 5.76
C ILE A 86 9.15 8.62 5.88
N THR A 87 8.44 8.33 4.80
CA THR A 87 7.39 7.30 4.80
C THR A 87 7.92 5.92 5.19
N PRO A 88 9.08 5.44 4.71
CA PRO A 88 9.63 4.16 5.13
C PRO A 88 9.96 4.11 6.62
N GLU A 89 10.53 5.18 7.17
CA GLU A 89 10.85 5.27 8.61
C GLU A 89 9.58 5.20 9.47
N ALA A 90 8.54 5.92 9.09
CA ALA A 90 7.24 5.88 9.78
C ALA A 90 6.60 4.49 9.70
N THR A 91 6.69 3.85 8.54
CA THR A 91 6.17 2.50 8.31
C THR A 91 6.90 1.47 9.17
N LEU A 92 8.23 1.52 9.23
CA LEU A 92 9.03 0.67 10.10
C LEU A 92 8.73 0.90 11.59
N ALA A 93 8.47 2.14 11.99
CA ALA A 93 8.16 2.47 13.39
C ALA A 93 6.86 1.84 13.90
N VAL A 94 5.90 1.54 13.03
CA VAL A 94 4.64 0.88 13.40
C VAL A 94 4.64 -0.63 13.10
N SER A 95 5.74 -1.14 12.57
CA SER A 95 5.88 -2.52 12.12
C SER A 95 6.01 -3.51 13.27
N GLU A 96 5.33 -4.64 13.14
CA GLU A 96 5.57 -5.85 13.93
C GLU A 96 6.42 -6.86 13.17
N LYS A 97 6.27 -6.90 11.84
CA LYS A 97 7.08 -7.73 10.94
C LYS A 97 7.42 -6.96 9.67
N GLU A 98 8.67 -7.03 9.26
CA GLU A 98 9.10 -6.49 7.98
C GLU A 98 8.86 -7.50 6.85
N MET A 99 8.43 -7.00 5.70
CA MET A 99 8.19 -7.77 4.48
C MET A 99 9.08 -7.25 3.35
N PRO A 100 10.41 -7.45 3.43
CA PRO A 100 11.38 -6.81 2.52
C PRO A 100 11.23 -7.23 1.07
N GLY A 101 10.68 -8.41 0.80
CA GLY A 101 10.48 -8.91 -0.56
C GLY A 101 9.61 -8.00 -1.43
N PHE A 102 8.68 -7.26 -0.84
CA PHE A 102 7.86 -6.28 -1.58
C PHE A 102 8.72 -5.16 -2.17
N GLY A 103 9.53 -4.51 -1.35
CA GLY A 103 10.42 -3.44 -1.80
C GLY A 103 11.47 -3.94 -2.81
N GLU A 104 12.01 -5.11 -2.58
CA GLU A 104 12.98 -5.75 -3.49
C GLU A 104 12.38 -5.95 -4.88
N LEU A 105 11.20 -6.54 -4.98
CA LEU A 105 10.55 -6.78 -6.27
C LEU A 105 10.11 -5.49 -6.96
N MET A 106 9.52 -4.55 -6.22
CA MET A 106 9.11 -3.26 -6.79
C MET A 106 10.31 -2.50 -7.37
N ARG A 107 11.43 -2.43 -6.64
CA ARG A 107 12.66 -1.80 -7.16
C ARG A 107 13.22 -2.53 -8.37
N LYS A 108 13.20 -3.85 -8.36
CA LYS A 108 13.70 -4.66 -9.49
C LYS A 108 12.95 -4.33 -10.79
N VAL A 109 11.63 -4.33 -10.76
CA VAL A 109 10.83 -4.05 -11.97
C VAL A 109 10.95 -2.60 -12.41
N SER A 110 11.03 -1.66 -11.49
CA SER A 110 11.18 -0.23 -11.81
C SER A 110 12.57 0.10 -12.37
N LEU A 111 13.62 -0.60 -11.93
CA LEU A 111 14.99 -0.43 -12.45
C LEU A 111 15.13 -0.80 -13.94
N GLU A 112 14.28 -1.67 -14.44
CA GLU A 112 14.26 -2.01 -15.88
C GLU A 112 13.89 -0.80 -16.75
N LYS A 113 13.18 0.18 -16.19
CA LYS A 113 12.68 1.36 -16.91
C LYS A 113 13.45 2.64 -16.58
N VAL A 114 13.86 2.82 -15.32
CA VAL A 114 14.46 4.06 -14.86
C VAL A 114 15.55 3.81 -13.79
N PRO A 115 16.80 4.26 -14.02
CA PRO A 115 17.90 4.01 -13.09
C PRO A 115 17.70 4.60 -11.68
N THR A 116 16.95 5.69 -11.57
CA THR A 116 16.68 6.36 -10.29
C THR A 116 15.73 5.58 -9.38
N ALA A 117 15.12 4.50 -9.86
CA ALA A 117 14.39 3.57 -9.00
C ALA A 117 15.26 2.98 -7.88
N LEU A 118 16.59 2.94 -8.08
CA LEU A 118 17.54 2.56 -7.03
C LEU A 118 17.43 3.44 -5.77
N LEU A 119 17.01 4.68 -5.92
CA LEU A 119 16.89 5.65 -4.83
C LEU A 119 15.58 5.49 -4.04
N SER A 120 14.65 4.71 -4.53
CA SER A 120 13.38 4.46 -3.83
C SER A 120 13.58 3.50 -2.67
N ARG A 121 13.06 3.88 -1.51
CA ARG A 121 13.22 3.14 -0.26
C ARG A 121 11.92 2.51 0.22
N GLN A 122 10.94 2.39 -0.68
CA GLN A 122 9.66 1.76 -0.36
C GLN A 122 9.84 0.36 0.20
N THR A 123 8.99 0.03 1.15
CA THR A 123 8.97 -1.29 1.79
C THR A 123 7.54 -1.72 2.08
N ALA A 124 7.38 -2.86 2.72
CA ALA A 124 6.12 -3.32 3.27
C ALA A 124 6.34 -3.93 4.64
N VAL A 125 5.33 -3.84 5.48
CA VAL A 125 5.35 -4.37 6.84
C VAL A 125 3.98 -4.96 7.20
N ILE A 126 3.94 -5.72 8.29
CA ILE A 126 2.71 -6.18 8.93
C ILE A 126 2.57 -5.50 10.29
N ARG A 127 1.37 -5.01 10.56
CA ARG A 127 0.94 -4.57 11.89
C ARG A 127 -0.42 -5.18 12.20
N GLY A 128 -0.47 -6.03 13.26
CA GLY A 128 -1.69 -6.76 13.58
C GLY A 128 -2.19 -7.58 12.40
N GLY A 129 -3.43 -7.39 12.01
CA GLY A 129 -4.04 -8.02 10.83
C GLY A 129 -3.89 -7.22 9.54
N THR A 130 -3.01 -6.23 9.48
CA THR A 130 -2.87 -5.33 8.33
C THR A 130 -1.53 -5.50 7.62
N LEU A 131 -1.58 -5.64 6.30
CA LEU A 131 -0.42 -5.48 5.42
C LEU A 131 -0.32 -4.00 5.02
N ILE A 132 0.82 -3.37 5.22
CA ILE A 132 1.10 -1.99 4.81
C ILE A 132 2.13 -2.02 3.69
N ILE A 133 1.83 -1.39 2.55
CA ILE A 133 2.72 -1.29 1.38
C ILE A 133 2.99 0.17 1.07
N ASN A 134 4.26 0.54 0.96
CA ASN A 134 4.65 1.86 0.44
C ASN A 134 4.79 1.82 -1.08
N LEU A 135 4.29 2.85 -1.76
CA LEU A 135 4.47 3.05 -3.19
C LEU A 135 5.17 4.38 -3.48
N PRO A 136 5.86 4.49 -4.61
CA PRO A 136 6.40 5.77 -5.06
C PRO A 136 5.29 6.80 -5.32
N GLY A 137 5.66 8.08 -5.35
CA GLY A 137 4.70 9.17 -5.55
C GLY A 137 4.19 9.34 -6.98
N GLN A 138 4.87 8.77 -7.98
CA GLN A 138 4.49 8.91 -9.39
C GLN A 138 3.34 7.96 -9.74
N PRO A 139 2.19 8.43 -10.26
CA PRO A 139 1.04 7.57 -10.57
C PRO A 139 1.37 6.43 -11.52
N ARG A 140 2.27 6.66 -12.49
CA ARG A 140 2.73 5.64 -13.43
C ARG A 140 3.48 4.50 -12.76
N ALA A 141 4.30 4.81 -11.75
CA ALA A 141 5.03 3.82 -10.98
C ALA A 141 4.12 3.03 -10.03
N ILE A 142 2.99 3.59 -9.62
CA ILE A 142 1.99 2.91 -8.78
C ILE A 142 1.49 1.64 -9.45
N GLN A 143 1.00 1.73 -10.68
CA GLN A 143 0.50 0.57 -11.41
C GLN A 143 1.59 -0.48 -11.61
N GLU A 144 2.78 -0.07 -12.01
CA GLU A 144 3.92 -0.95 -12.23
C GLU A 144 4.30 -1.71 -10.96
N CYS A 145 4.44 -1.00 -9.84
CA CYS A 145 4.78 -1.60 -8.56
C CYS A 145 3.67 -2.54 -8.05
N MET A 146 2.42 -2.12 -8.15
CA MET A 146 1.28 -2.93 -7.71
C MET A 146 1.13 -4.21 -8.54
N ASP A 147 1.27 -4.13 -9.86
CA ASP A 147 1.21 -5.32 -10.74
C ASP A 147 2.29 -6.34 -10.38
N ALA A 148 3.46 -5.88 -9.90
CA ALA A 148 4.53 -6.76 -9.48
C ALA A 148 4.20 -7.54 -8.19
N VAL A 149 3.63 -6.87 -7.19
CA VAL A 149 3.47 -7.44 -5.84
C VAL A 149 2.07 -7.95 -5.54
N PHE A 150 1.04 -7.42 -6.20
CA PHE A 150 -0.35 -7.74 -5.89
C PHE A 150 -0.71 -9.23 -6.07
N PRO A 151 -0.09 -10.00 -6.97
CA PRO A 151 -0.32 -11.44 -7.03
C PRO A 151 -0.14 -12.18 -5.69
N ALA A 152 0.71 -11.68 -4.79
CA ALA A 152 0.94 -12.25 -3.47
C ALA A 152 0.06 -11.63 -2.36
N VAL A 153 -0.60 -10.51 -2.63
CA VAL A 153 -1.33 -9.74 -1.59
C VAL A 153 -2.53 -10.50 -1.03
N PRO A 154 -3.43 -11.08 -1.83
CA PRO A 154 -4.58 -11.80 -1.28
C PRO A 154 -4.19 -12.94 -0.36
N TYR A 155 -3.19 -13.72 -0.71
CA TYR A 155 -2.72 -14.81 0.15
C TYR A 155 -2.05 -14.30 1.44
N CYS A 156 -1.30 -13.21 1.37
CA CYS A 156 -0.77 -12.57 2.58
C CYS A 156 -1.89 -12.18 3.55
N ILE A 157 -2.97 -11.61 3.04
CA ILE A 157 -4.13 -11.24 3.85
C ILE A 157 -4.84 -12.46 4.40
N ASP A 158 -4.94 -13.56 3.65
CA ASP A 158 -5.44 -14.84 4.17
C ASP A 158 -4.63 -15.32 5.37
N LEU A 159 -3.30 -15.24 5.29
CA LEU A 159 -2.40 -15.62 6.40
C LEU A 159 -2.55 -14.74 7.63
N LEU A 160 -3.04 -13.52 7.46
CA LEU A 160 -3.37 -12.60 8.54
C LEU A 160 -4.81 -12.77 9.05
N GLU A 161 -5.51 -13.80 8.58
CA GLU A 161 -6.91 -14.08 8.93
C GLU A 161 -7.89 -12.94 8.54
N GLY A 162 -7.53 -12.21 7.47
CA GLY A 162 -8.32 -11.11 6.92
C GLY A 162 -9.40 -11.57 5.94
N PRO A 163 -10.11 -10.61 5.32
CA PRO A 163 -11.14 -10.91 4.34
C PRO A 163 -10.56 -11.58 3.09
N PHE A 164 -11.36 -12.43 2.47
CA PHE A 164 -10.98 -13.13 1.24
C PHE A 164 -11.07 -12.17 0.04
N LEU A 165 -9.93 -11.72 -0.47
CA LEU A 165 -9.87 -10.86 -1.65
C LEU A 165 -9.84 -11.72 -2.92
N GLU A 166 -10.72 -11.39 -3.86
CA GLU A 166 -10.76 -11.98 -5.19
C GLU A 166 -10.35 -10.97 -6.24
N THR A 167 -9.62 -11.42 -7.23
CA THR A 167 -9.15 -10.59 -8.34
C THR A 167 -9.82 -11.00 -9.65
N ASP A 168 -9.90 -10.05 -10.59
CA ASP A 168 -10.24 -10.34 -11.97
C ASP A 168 -9.03 -11.05 -12.61
N GLU A 169 -9.16 -12.37 -12.82
CA GLU A 169 -8.08 -13.20 -13.35
C GLU A 169 -7.66 -12.81 -14.78
N ALA A 170 -8.52 -12.15 -15.54
CA ALA A 170 -8.17 -11.63 -16.85
C ALA A 170 -7.22 -10.43 -16.76
N ARG A 171 -7.27 -9.69 -15.64
CA ARG A 171 -6.42 -8.51 -15.39
C ARG A 171 -5.20 -8.85 -14.54
N LEU A 172 -5.37 -9.58 -13.46
CA LEU A 172 -4.31 -9.96 -12.54
C LEU A 172 -4.70 -11.25 -11.82
N LYS A 173 -3.87 -12.27 -11.98
CA LYS A 173 -4.09 -13.55 -11.32
C LYS A 173 -3.38 -13.59 -9.97
N ALA A 174 -4.16 -13.62 -8.89
CA ALA A 174 -3.62 -13.85 -7.55
C ALA A 174 -3.21 -15.32 -7.40
N PHE A 175 -2.12 -15.53 -6.67
CA PHE A 175 -1.61 -16.87 -6.40
C PHE A 175 -1.91 -17.28 -4.96
N ARG A 176 -2.58 -18.41 -4.80
CA ARG A 176 -2.76 -19.08 -3.52
C ARG A 176 -2.21 -20.49 -3.60
N PRO A 177 -1.30 -20.91 -2.69
CA PRO A 177 -0.80 -22.28 -2.66
C PRO A 177 -1.96 -23.26 -2.45
N LYS A 178 -1.88 -24.41 -3.10
CA LYS A 178 -2.84 -25.50 -2.83
C LYS A 178 -2.61 -26.00 -1.40
N LYS A 179 -3.70 -26.16 -0.65
CA LYS A 179 -3.64 -26.87 0.64
C LYS A 179 -3.15 -28.30 0.38
N LYS A 180 -2.12 -28.71 1.13
CA LYS A 180 -1.68 -30.11 1.13
C LYS A 180 -2.70 -30.97 1.84
#